data_ac63612746c179a1f463c79d286972a2
#
_entry.id   ac63612746c179a1f463c79d286972a2
#
_cell.length_a   1.000
_cell.length_b   1.000
_cell.length_c   1.000
_cell.angle_alpha   90.00
_cell.angle_beta   90.00
_cell.angle_gamma   90.00
#
_symmetry.space_group_name_H-M   'P 1'
#
loop_
_entity.id
_entity.type
_entity.pdbx_description
1 polymer ?
#
loop_
_entity_poly.entity_id
_entity_poly.type
_entity_poly.pdbx_seq_one_letter_code
_entity_poly.pdbx_strand_id
1 'polypeptide(L)'
;VFLIHARFRNARAGAPPPEGLTTLLTVSARPDEGLEHAVLHEIDGGRDLVVGLFLVAGSLAQAEQVAAEVVARALSTCSELADIALVECGAVLPLPAFESLAAREPREPE
;
A
#
# COMPACT_ATOMS: atom_id res chain seq x y z
N VAL A 1 0.51 -15.26 7.18
CA VAL A 1 0.33 -14.13 6.28
C VAL A 1 0.40 -12.84 7.06
N PHE A 2 1.16 -11.89 6.55
CA PHE A 2 1.30 -10.58 7.17
C PHE A 2 0.66 -9.51 6.31
N LEU A 3 0.00 -8.55 6.95
CA LEU A 3 -0.57 -7.39 6.27
C LEU A 3 0.36 -6.21 6.50
N ILE A 4 0.92 -5.69 5.41
CA ILE A 4 1.79 -4.52 5.42
C ILE A 4 1.09 -3.39 4.68
N HIS A 5 1.13 -2.20 5.25
CA HIS A 5 0.49 -1.03 4.65
C HIS A 5 1.54 -0.13 4.02
N ALA A 6 1.32 0.24 2.77
CA ALA A 6 2.12 1.23 2.07
C ALA A 6 1.26 2.47 1.89
N ARG A 7 1.73 3.60 2.43
CA ARG A 7 1.03 4.87 2.30
C ARG A 7 1.73 5.73 1.27
N PHE A 8 0.95 6.21 0.32
CA PHE A 8 1.45 7.07 -0.76
C PHE A 8 0.77 8.43 -0.70
N ARG A 9 1.47 9.45 -1.17
CA ARG A 9 0.88 10.76 -1.36
C ARG A 9 0.82 11.08 -2.84
N ASN A 10 -0.37 11.53 -3.28
CA ASN A 10 -0.56 11.96 -4.65
C ASN A 10 0.01 13.37 -4.80
N ALA A 11 0.88 13.59 -5.78
CA ALA A 11 1.50 14.89 -6.02
C ALA A 11 0.47 15.93 -6.46
N ARG A 12 -0.63 15.50 -7.06
CA ARG A 12 -1.70 16.40 -7.51
C ARG A 12 -2.88 16.28 -6.58
N ALA A 13 -3.16 17.33 -5.83
CA ALA A 13 -4.35 17.39 -4.99
C ALA A 13 -5.61 17.25 -5.86
N GLY A 14 -6.51 16.36 -5.45
CA GLY A 14 -7.76 16.12 -6.17
C GLY A 14 -7.66 15.25 -7.41
N ALA A 15 -6.45 14.81 -7.78
CA ALA A 15 -6.29 13.87 -8.89
C ALA A 15 -6.77 12.48 -8.47
N PRO A 16 -7.30 11.68 -9.40
CA PRO A 16 -7.65 10.30 -9.07
C PRO A 16 -6.40 9.47 -8.81
N PRO A 17 -6.51 8.37 -8.06
CA PRO A 17 -5.37 7.48 -7.87
C PRO A 17 -4.93 6.90 -9.21
N PRO A 18 -3.65 6.52 -9.34
CA PRO A 18 -3.17 5.89 -10.56
C PRO A 18 -3.99 4.65 -10.89
N GLU A 19 -4.44 4.57 -12.12
CA GLU A 19 -5.20 3.42 -12.57
C GLU A 19 -4.33 2.17 -12.52
N GLY A 20 -4.86 1.12 -11.94
CA GLY A 20 -4.14 -0.15 -11.86
C GLY A 20 -3.02 -0.18 -10.84
N LEU A 21 -3.00 0.73 -9.85
CA LEU A 21 -1.95 0.76 -8.82
C LEU A 21 -1.73 -0.61 -8.17
N THR A 22 -2.80 -1.27 -7.72
CA THR A 22 -2.67 -2.57 -7.06
C THR A 22 -2.15 -3.63 -8.04
N THR A 23 -2.59 -3.58 -9.29
CA THR A 23 -2.10 -4.49 -10.32
C THR A 23 -0.62 -4.27 -10.60
N LEU A 24 -0.20 -3.01 -10.73
CA LEU A 24 1.21 -2.68 -10.97
C LEU A 24 2.10 -3.15 -9.82
N LEU A 25 1.65 -3.00 -8.58
CA LEU A 25 2.37 -3.50 -7.42
C LEU A 25 2.47 -5.03 -7.47
N THR A 26 1.37 -5.69 -7.78
CA THR A 26 1.33 -7.15 -7.82
C THR A 26 2.26 -7.71 -8.91
N VAL A 27 2.24 -7.13 -10.11
CA VAL A 27 3.10 -7.61 -11.20
C VAL A 27 4.57 -7.25 -10.99
N SER A 28 4.85 -6.26 -10.16
CA SER A 28 6.22 -5.89 -9.81
C SER A 28 6.84 -6.85 -8.80
N ALA A 29 6.02 -7.62 -8.09
CA ALA A 29 6.50 -8.61 -7.14
C ALA A 29 7.06 -9.82 -7.87
N ARG A 30 8.12 -10.41 -7.30
CA ARG A 30 8.69 -11.65 -7.81
C ARG A 30 7.94 -12.84 -7.20
N PRO A 31 7.92 -13.99 -7.89
CA PRO A 31 7.18 -15.16 -7.37
C PRO A 31 7.62 -15.61 -5.98
N ASP A 32 8.91 -15.46 -5.66
CA ASP A 32 9.46 -15.87 -4.38
C ASP A 32 9.29 -14.84 -3.26
N GLU A 33 8.74 -13.67 -3.57
CA GLU A 33 8.53 -12.62 -2.58
C GLU A 33 7.28 -12.81 -1.74
N GLY A 34 6.37 -13.66 -2.16
CA GLY A 34 5.22 -14.05 -1.35
C GLY A 34 4.06 -13.06 -1.30
N LEU A 35 4.03 -12.08 -2.20
CA LEU A 35 2.89 -11.17 -2.27
C LEU A 35 1.70 -11.90 -2.87
N GLU A 36 0.62 -12.00 -2.09
CA GLU A 36 -0.58 -12.71 -2.51
C GLU A 36 -1.70 -11.79 -2.97
N HIS A 37 -1.80 -10.61 -2.37
CA HIS A 37 -2.93 -9.74 -2.64
C HIS A 37 -2.61 -8.30 -2.26
N ALA A 38 -3.22 -7.34 -2.96
CA ALA A 38 -3.09 -5.92 -2.68
C ALA A 38 -4.46 -5.25 -2.73
N VAL A 39 -4.76 -4.41 -1.75
CA VAL A 39 -6.04 -3.69 -1.65
C VAL A 39 -5.77 -2.21 -1.49
N LEU A 40 -6.44 -1.39 -2.29
CA LEU A 40 -6.31 0.06 -2.24
C LEU A 40 -7.41 0.68 -1.39
N HIS A 41 -7.02 1.60 -0.51
CA HIS A 41 -7.93 2.48 0.21
C HIS A 41 -7.56 3.93 -0.09
N GLU A 42 -8.54 4.76 -0.37
CA GLU A 42 -8.32 6.18 -0.57
C GLU A 42 -8.61 6.93 0.72
N ILE A 43 -7.75 7.91 1.03
CA ILE A 43 -7.88 8.76 2.22
C ILE A 43 -7.79 10.21 1.78
N ASP A 44 -8.52 11.10 2.45
CA ASP A 44 -8.51 12.54 2.16
C ASP A 44 -8.86 12.86 0.71
N GLY A 45 -9.91 12.21 0.19
CA GLY A 45 -10.38 12.48 -1.16
C GLY A 45 -9.40 12.07 -2.26
N GLY A 46 -8.57 11.08 -1.99
CA GLY A 46 -7.60 10.57 -2.95
C GLY A 46 -6.22 11.23 -2.85
N ARG A 47 -6.04 12.15 -1.91
CA ARG A 47 -4.74 12.79 -1.70
C ARG A 47 -3.73 11.81 -1.09
N ASP A 48 -4.17 11.05 -0.11
CA ASP A 48 -3.39 9.97 0.48
C ASP A 48 -3.99 8.64 0.05
N LEU A 49 -3.12 7.73 -0.31
CA LEU A 49 -3.51 6.38 -0.75
C LEU A 49 -2.83 5.39 0.17
N VAL A 50 -3.59 4.41 0.66
CA VAL A 50 -3.02 3.32 1.45
C VAL A 50 -3.30 2.02 0.73
N VAL A 51 -2.25 1.23 0.50
CA VAL A 51 -2.38 -0.10 -0.09
C VAL A 51 -2.02 -1.12 0.97
N GLY A 52 -2.93 -2.04 1.24
CA GLY A 52 -2.67 -3.19 2.08
C GLY A 52 -2.05 -4.29 1.24
N LEU A 53 -0.88 -4.76 1.62
CA LEU A 53 -0.17 -5.83 0.94
C LEU A 53 -0.16 -7.08 1.83
N PHE A 54 -0.74 -8.16 1.32
CA PHE A 54 -0.80 -9.44 2.05
C PHE A 54 0.37 -10.30 1.58
N LEU A 55 1.29 -10.60 2.49
CA LEU A 55 2.52 -11.31 2.17
C LEU A 55 2.68 -12.57 3.02
N VAL A 56 3.16 -13.62 2.39
CA VAL A 56 3.64 -14.82 3.09
C VAL A 56 5.14 -14.63 3.31
N ALA A 57 5.56 -14.64 4.58
CA ALA A 57 6.96 -14.43 4.94
C ALA A 57 7.26 -15.19 6.22
N GLY A 58 8.54 -15.35 6.52
CA GLY A 58 8.99 -16.03 7.72
C GLY A 58 8.87 -15.19 8.99
N SER A 59 8.82 -13.86 8.85
CA SER A 59 8.69 -12.95 9.98
C SER A 59 8.08 -11.63 9.53
N LEU A 60 7.60 -10.86 10.50
CA LEU A 60 7.07 -9.52 10.22
C LEU A 60 8.14 -8.62 9.61
N ALA A 61 9.35 -8.66 10.14
CA ALA A 61 10.45 -7.84 9.62
C ALA A 61 10.75 -8.18 8.16
N GLN A 62 10.73 -9.46 7.80
CA GLN A 62 10.92 -9.88 6.42
C GLN A 62 9.78 -9.39 5.54
N ALA A 63 8.54 -9.49 6.01
CA ALA A 63 7.38 -9.02 5.26
C ALA A 63 7.47 -7.51 4.99
N GLU A 64 7.87 -6.73 5.99
CA GLU A 64 8.04 -5.29 5.81
C GLU A 64 9.14 -4.97 4.81
N GLN A 65 10.26 -5.69 4.86
CA GLN A 65 11.36 -5.50 3.92
C GLN A 65 10.94 -5.82 2.50
N VAL A 66 10.27 -6.95 2.30
CA VAL A 66 9.80 -7.36 0.97
C VAL A 66 8.79 -6.37 0.42
N ALA A 67 7.84 -5.92 1.25
CA ALA A 67 6.85 -4.95 0.82
C ALA A 67 7.51 -3.65 0.34
N ALA A 68 8.49 -3.16 1.09
CA ALA A 68 9.22 -1.94 0.72
C ALA A 68 9.97 -2.13 -0.60
N GLU A 69 10.57 -3.29 -0.83
CA GLU A 69 11.28 -3.59 -2.07
C GLU A 69 10.34 -3.67 -3.27
N VAL A 70 9.19 -4.31 -3.11
CA VAL A 70 8.19 -4.40 -4.18
C VAL A 70 7.70 -3.01 -4.55
N VAL A 71 7.36 -2.20 -3.55
CA VAL A 71 6.89 -0.83 -3.79
C VAL A 71 7.96 0.01 -4.47
N ALA A 72 9.19 -0.03 -3.98
CA ALA A 72 10.28 0.73 -4.57
C ALA A 72 10.53 0.33 -6.03
N ARG A 73 10.47 -0.96 -6.31
CA ARG A 73 10.63 -1.46 -7.68
C ARG A 73 9.51 -0.95 -8.58
N ALA A 74 8.26 -1.03 -8.12
CA ALA A 74 7.13 -0.54 -8.89
C ALA A 74 7.27 0.95 -9.19
N LEU A 75 7.61 1.75 -8.17
CA LEU A 75 7.75 3.20 -8.35
C LEU A 75 8.87 3.55 -9.31
N SER A 76 9.95 2.77 -9.35
CA SER A 76 11.08 3.06 -10.22
C SER A 76 10.90 2.56 -11.65
N THR A 77 10.01 1.58 -11.87
CA THR A 77 9.85 0.96 -13.19
C THR A 77 8.55 1.30 -13.89
N CYS A 78 7.52 1.70 -13.14
CA CYS A 78 6.20 1.99 -13.71
C CYS A 78 6.01 3.50 -13.85
N SER A 79 6.09 4.02 -15.07
CA SER A 79 5.90 5.45 -15.33
C SER A 79 4.50 5.91 -14.93
N GLU A 80 3.52 5.02 -14.92
CA GLU A 80 2.16 5.32 -14.48
C GLU A 80 2.09 5.76 -13.02
N LEU A 81 3.13 5.44 -12.22
CA LEU A 81 3.19 5.78 -10.81
C LEU A 81 4.05 7.01 -10.52
N ALA A 82 4.39 7.78 -11.56
CA ALA A 82 5.30 8.92 -11.42
C ALA A 82 4.75 10.04 -10.51
N ASP A 83 3.42 10.15 -10.40
CA ASP A 83 2.79 11.22 -9.64
C ASP A 83 2.51 10.85 -8.18
N ILE A 84 2.92 9.68 -7.72
CA ILE A 84 2.77 9.31 -6.32
C ILE A 84 4.14 9.07 -5.68
N ALA A 85 4.21 9.30 -4.39
CA ALA A 85 5.42 9.09 -3.61
C ALA A 85 5.10 8.24 -2.39
N LEU A 86 5.98 7.30 -2.09
CA LEU A 86 5.85 6.50 -0.88
C LEU A 86 6.19 7.36 0.33
N VAL A 87 5.28 7.40 1.30
CA VAL A 87 5.47 8.13 2.56
C VAL A 87 5.91 7.19 3.67
N GLU A 88 5.22 6.07 3.80
CA GLU A 88 5.50 5.08 4.84
C GLU A 88 5.18 3.68 4.33
N CYS A 89 5.90 2.69 4.84
CA CYS A 89 5.62 1.28 4.55
C CYS A 89 5.92 0.46 5.80
N GLY A 90 4.92 -0.19 6.34
CA GLY A 90 5.07 -0.98 7.55
C GLY A 90 3.78 -1.62 8.00
N ALA A 91 3.85 -2.37 9.10
CA ALA A 91 2.69 -3.10 9.64
C ALA A 91 1.71 -2.17 10.35
N VAL A 92 2.16 -0.98 10.80
CA VAL A 92 1.34 -0.05 11.57
C VAL A 92 1.03 1.16 10.71
N LEU A 93 -0.27 1.47 10.56
CA LEU A 93 -0.70 2.68 9.86
C LEU A 93 -0.41 3.91 10.70
N PRO A 94 -0.08 5.05 10.06
CA PRO A 94 -0.07 6.33 10.76
C PRO A 94 -1.45 6.59 11.37
N LEU A 95 -1.49 7.21 12.54
CA LEU A 95 -2.72 7.40 13.29
C LEU A 95 -3.86 8.03 12.46
N PRO A 96 -3.64 9.13 11.71
CA PRO A 96 -4.74 9.70 10.90
C PRO A 96 -5.27 8.73 9.85
N ALA A 97 -4.40 7.96 9.19
CA ALA A 97 -4.82 6.99 8.19
C ALA A 97 -5.61 5.85 8.84
N PHE A 98 -5.15 5.38 10.00
CA PHE A 98 -5.83 4.34 10.74
C PHE A 98 -7.24 4.78 11.17
N GLU A 99 -7.39 5.99 11.68
CA GLU A 99 -8.68 6.52 12.08
C GLU A 99 -9.65 6.62 10.91
N SER A 100 -9.16 7.06 9.75
CA SER A 100 -9.99 7.15 8.55
C SER A 100 -10.48 5.78 8.11
N LEU A 101 -9.61 4.78 8.10
CA LEU A 101 -9.99 3.42 7.72
C LEU A 101 -10.94 2.80 8.74
N ALA A 102 -10.68 3.00 10.03
CA ALA A 102 -11.52 2.48 11.09
C ALA A 102 -12.95 3.06 11.04
N ALA A 103 -13.08 4.32 10.65
CA ALA A 103 -14.37 4.97 10.51
C ALA A 103 -15.17 4.45 9.31
N ARG A 104 -14.49 3.93 8.29
CA ARG A 104 -15.14 3.45 7.07
C ARG A 104 -15.52 1.98 7.13
N GLU A 105 -14.89 1.20 7.98
CA GLU A 105 -15.15 -0.22 8.11
C GLU A 105 -16.04 -0.49 9.31
N PRO A 106 -17.02 -1.40 9.17
CA PRO A 106 -17.82 -1.78 10.33
C PRO A 106 -16.91 -2.43 11.37
N ARG A 107 -17.03 -2.01 12.60
CA ARG A 107 -16.31 -2.61 13.70
C ARG A 107 -17.14 -3.74 14.28
N GLU A 108 -16.47 -4.81 14.59
CA GLU A 108 -17.13 -5.87 15.32
C GLU A 108 -17.36 -5.42 16.76
N PRO A 109 -18.52 -5.70 17.32
CA PRO A 109 -18.73 -5.38 18.73
C PRO A 109 -17.83 -6.23 19.61
N GLU A 110 -17.28 -5.62 20.60
CA GLU A 110 -16.42 -6.31 21.56
C GLU A 110 -17.22 -7.24 22.48
#